data_4c912db8a7d4ec66c89bfa4baf082d61
#
_entry.id   4c912db8a7d4ec66c89bfa4baf082d61
#
_cell.length_a   1.000
_cell.length_b   1.000
_cell.length_c   1.000
_cell.angle_alpha   90.00
_cell.angle_beta   90.00
_cell.angle_gamma   90.00
#
_symmetry.space_group_name_H-M   'P 1'
#
loop_
_entity.id
_entity.type
_entity.pdbx_description
1 polymer ?
#
loop_
_entity_poly.entity_id
_entity_poly.type
_entity_poly.pdbx_seq_one_letter_code
_entity_poly.pdbx_strand_id
1 'polypeptide(L)'
;TAYRRQRQMCIRDRDMAYLAKLWEYIQRKQKIIAVPSLIFEELPLPQRVIRDLANEETAKIYVDSREIHAKLQEFVEEFVPNMKDRLLHYPGERPIFDLYNVEEDLQKALQTRVALKSGGYLMIDQTEAMATIDVNTGSYVGGRSLEDTVFKTNMEATDVIARQLRLRNLGGIIIIDFIDMQEAQHREEVMKQFERMLERDHAKTKITPVSYTHLRAHETRGN
;
A
#
# COMPACT_ATOMS: atom_id res chain seq x y z
N THR A 1 -6.26 -5.60 15.94
CA THR A 1 -5.42 -5.91 17.11
C THR A 1 -4.94 -7.35 17.11
N ALA A 2 -5.77 -8.40 17.19
CA ALA A 2 -5.32 -9.81 17.10
C ALA A 2 -4.85 -10.17 15.68
N TYR A 3 -5.61 -9.81 14.66
CA TYR A 3 -5.30 -10.00 13.24
C TYR A 3 -3.97 -9.32 12.85
N ARG A 4 -3.71 -8.10 13.32
CA ARG A 4 -2.46 -7.38 13.09
C ARG A 4 -1.26 -8.08 13.73
N ARG A 5 -1.40 -8.63 14.95
CA ARG A 5 -0.35 -9.42 15.61
C ARG A 5 -0.06 -10.71 14.85
N GLN A 6 -1.10 -11.40 14.41
CA GLN A 6 -0.98 -12.63 13.62
C GLN A 6 -0.28 -12.36 12.28
N ARG A 7 -0.65 -11.29 11.56
CA ARG A 7 0.00 -10.90 10.31
C ARG A 7 1.47 -10.53 10.50
N GLN A 8 1.82 -9.78 11.54
CA GLN A 8 3.22 -9.47 11.87
C GLN A 8 4.01 -10.72 12.23
N MET A 9 3.40 -11.71 12.87
CA MET A 9 4.01 -12.98 13.18
C MET A 9 4.30 -13.78 11.89
N CYS A 10 3.34 -13.87 10.98
CA CYS A 10 3.53 -14.54 9.67
C CYS A 10 4.62 -13.87 8.82
N ILE A 11 4.75 -12.54 8.82
CA ILE A 11 5.82 -11.83 8.12
C ILE A 11 7.17 -12.19 8.74
N ARG A 12 7.29 -12.14 10.05
CA ARG A 12 8.52 -12.50 10.76
C ARG A 12 8.94 -13.95 10.53
N ASP A 13 7.98 -14.88 10.56
CA ASP A 13 8.26 -16.30 10.33
C ASP A 13 8.75 -16.54 8.90
N ARG A 14 8.18 -15.85 7.92
CA ARG A 14 8.63 -15.90 6.52
C ARG A 14 10.03 -15.34 6.37
N ASP A 15 10.34 -14.21 6.99
CA ASP A 15 11.66 -13.59 6.97
C ASP A 15 12.71 -14.50 7.62
N MET A 16 12.38 -15.13 8.72
CA MET A 16 13.25 -16.11 9.39
C MET A 16 13.51 -17.33 8.50
N ALA A 17 12.49 -17.87 7.85
CA ALA A 17 12.62 -19.00 6.93
C ALA A 17 13.49 -18.65 5.72
N TYR A 18 13.33 -17.45 5.15
CA TYR A 18 14.18 -16.94 4.08
C TYR A 18 15.63 -16.80 4.53
N LEU A 19 15.89 -16.18 5.68
CA LEU A 19 17.25 -15.99 6.20
C LEU A 19 17.95 -17.31 6.50
N ALA A 20 17.23 -18.31 7.01
CA ALA A 20 17.79 -19.65 7.23
C ALA A 20 18.23 -20.29 5.90
N LYS A 21 17.38 -20.27 4.86
CA LYS A 21 17.73 -20.77 3.53
C LYS A 21 18.91 -20.02 2.91
N LEU A 22 18.91 -18.69 3.04
CA LEU A 22 20.00 -17.84 2.56
C LEU A 22 21.34 -18.23 3.23
N TRP A 23 21.32 -18.46 4.53
CA TRP A 23 22.52 -18.90 5.26
C TRP A 23 23.02 -20.23 4.76
N GLU A 24 22.15 -21.22 4.57
CA GLU A 24 22.51 -22.52 4.00
C GLU A 24 23.07 -22.39 2.57
N TYR A 25 22.46 -21.53 1.75
CA TYR A 25 22.94 -21.21 0.40
C TYR A 25 24.38 -20.64 0.43
N ILE A 26 24.65 -19.66 1.29
CA ILE A 26 25.97 -19.05 1.46
C ILE A 26 26.98 -20.09 1.88
N GLN A 27 26.67 -20.93 2.87
CA GLN A 27 27.57 -21.98 3.33
C GLN A 27 27.89 -23.03 2.24
N ARG A 28 26.89 -23.42 1.44
CA ARG A 28 27.13 -24.34 0.31
C ARG A 28 28.03 -23.69 -0.73
N LYS A 29 27.73 -22.44 -1.12
CA LYS A 29 28.48 -21.73 -2.15
C LYS A 29 29.91 -21.46 -1.74
N GLN A 30 30.18 -21.10 -0.50
CA GLN A 30 31.51 -20.89 0.04
C GLN A 30 32.45 -22.12 -0.13
N LYS A 31 31.87 -23.32 -0.07
CA LYS A 31 32.65 -24.57 -0.19
C LYS A 31 33.06 -24.93 -1.63
N ILE A 32 32.34 -24.36 -2.61
CA ILE A 32 32.45 -24.78 -4.02
C ILE A 32 33.12 -23.69 -4.86
N ILE A 33 32.96 -22.42 -4.47
CA ILE A 33 33.40 -21.29 -5.30
C ILE A 33 34.90 -21.03 -5.19
N ALA A 34 35.53 -20.71 -6.31
CA ALA A 34 36.96 -20.33 -6.34
C ALA A 34 37.18 -18.96 -5.69
N VAL A 35 38.32 -18.77 -5.06
CA VAL A 35 38.72 -17.52 -4.40
C VAL A 35 39.64 -16.73 -5.35
N PRO A 36 39.42 -15.41 -5.54
CA PRO A 36 38.34 -14.56 -5.01
C PRO A 36 37.08 -14.60 -5.87
N SER A 37 35.90 -14.70 -5.25
CA SER A 37 34.61 -14.69 -5.94
C SER A 37 33.49 -14.10 -5.06
N LEU A 38 32.49 -13.51 -5.68
CA LEU A 38 31.30 -13.01 -5.02
C LEU A 38 30.42 -14.18 -4.57
N ILE A 39 30.21 -14.32 -3.27
CA ILE A 39 29.34 -15.35 -2.69
C ILE A 39 27.87 -14.93 -2.74
N PHE A 40 27.59 -13.71 -2.31
CA PHE A 40 26.25 -13.16 -2.22
C PHE A 40 26.29 -11.65 -2.43
N GLU A 41 25.28 -11.12 -3.08
CA GLU A 41 24.98 -9.68 -3.18
C GLU A 41 23.54 -9.42 -2.79
N GLU A 42 23.22 -8.17 -2.49
CA GLU A 42 21.85 -7.79 -2.15
C GLU A 42 20.91 -8.06 -3.33
N LEU A 43 19.67 -8.51 -3.00
CA LEU A 43 18.68 -8.87 -4.02
C LEU A 43 18.32 -7.68 -4.89
N PRO A 44 18.32 -7.80 -6.22
CA PRO A 44 17.75 -6.81 -7.12
C PRO A 44 16.25 -6.67 -6.90
N LEU A 45 15.70 -5.52 -7.33
CA LEU A 45 14.31 -5.14 -7.07
C LEU A 45 13.27 -6.23 -7.40
N PRO A 46 13.32 -6.92 -8.55
CA PRO A 46 12.31 -7.94 -8.87
C PRO A 46 12.28 -9.09 -7.85
N GLN A 47 13.44 -9.55 -7.39
CA GLN A 47 13.54 -10.61 -6.38
C GLN A 47 13.04 -10.12 -5.01
N ARG A 48 13.35 -8.86 -4.64
CA ARG A 48 12.81 -8.25 -3.40
C ARG A 48 11.30 -8.14 -3.44
N VAL A 49 10.71 -7.74 -4.57
CA VAL A 49 9.26 -7.69 -4.73
C VAL A 49 8.61 -9.05 -4.47
N ILE A 50 9.16 -10.13 -5.01
CA ILE A 50 8.65 -11.48 -4.74
C ILE A 50 8.80 -11.83 -3.26
N ARG A 51 9.98 -11.59 -2.67
CA ARG A 51 10.23 -11.89 -1.25
C ARG A 51 9.27 -11.15 -0.33
N ASP A 52 9.08 -9.85 -0.55
CA ASP A 52 8.41 -8.96 0.39
C ASP A 52 6.90 -8.86 0.17
N LEU A 53 6.45 -8.88 -1.09
CA LEU A 53 5.06 -8.62 -1.46
C LEU A 53 4.27 -9.86 -1.88
N ALA A 54 4.93 -10.88 -2.48
CA ALA A 54 4.22 -12.08 -2.87
C ALA A 54 3.81 -12.90 -1.63
N ASN A 55 2.54 -13.32 -1.59
CA ASN A 55 1.94 -14.09 -0.51
C ASN A 55 0.95 -15.13 -1.05
N GLU A 56 0.26 -15.82 -0.17
CA GLU A 56 -0.71 -16.87 -0.55
C GLU A 56 -1.89 -16.34 -1.38
N GLU A 57 -2.24 -15.06 -1.23
CA GLU A 57 -3.29 -14.38 -2.00
C GLU A 57 -2.84 -13.96 -3.40
N THR A 58 -1.52 -13.99 -3.68
CA THR A 58 -0.98 -13.66 -5.00
C THR A 58 -1.37 -14.71 -6.02
N ALA A 59 -2.27 -14.37 -6.95
CA ALA A 59 -2.76 -15.32 -7.94
C ALA A 59 -1.72 -15.59 -9.05
N LYS A 60 -1.10 -14.52 -9.61
CA LYS A 60 -0.13 -14.61 -10.72
C LYS A 60 0.88 -13.47 -10.64
N ILE A 61 2.10 -13.75 -11.11
CA ILE A 61 3.19 -12.79 -11.26
C ILE A 61 3.61 -12.83 -12.73
N TYR A 62 3.40 -11.74 -13.44
CA TYR A 62 3.80 -11.63 -14.84
C TYR A 62 5.11 -10.86 -14.98
N VAL A 63 5.99 -11.36 -15.84
CA VAL A 63 7.28 -10.75 -16.15
C VAL A 63 7.47 -10.74 -17.66
N ASP A 64 7.71 -9.56 -18.24
CA ASP A 64 7.85 -9.36 -19.68
C ASP A 64 9.27 -9.65 -20.20
N SER A 65 10.30 -9.48 -19.37
CA SER A 65 11.68 -9.81 -19.72
C SER A 65 11.97 -11.30 -19.52
N ARG A 66 12.37 -11.99 -20.58
CA ARG A 66 12.78 -13.40 -20.51
C ARG A 66 13.98 -13.62 -19.59
N GLU A 67 14.95 -12.71 -19.62
CA GLU A 67 16.13 -12.79 -18.77
C GLU A 67 15.78 -12.65 -17.29
N ILE A 68 14.95 -11.64 -16.95
CA ILE A 68 14.49 -11.44 -15.57
C ILE A 68 13.62 -12.60 -15.12
N HIS A 69 12.74 -13.11 -15.99
CA HIS A 69 11.90 -14.27 -15.68
C HIS A 69 12.75 -15.49 -15.30
N ALA A 70 13.80 -15.80 -16.09
CA ALA A 70 14.69 -16.92 -15.81
C ALA A 70 15.41 -16.76 -14.45
N LYS A 71 15.95 -15.56 -14.17
CA LYS A 71 16.58 -15.26 -12.86
C LYS A 71 15.60 -15.37 -11.69
N LEU A 72 14.34 -14.94 -11.90
CA LEU A 72 13.31 -15.06 -10.89
C LEU A 72 12.87 -16.51 -10.70
N GLN A 73 12.87 -17.32 -11.75
CA GLN A 73 12.54 -18.74 -11.66
C GLN A 73 13.56 -19.47 -10.79
N GLU A 74 14.85 -19.26 -11.01
CA GLU A 74 15.91 -19.81 -10.16
C GLU A 74 15.76 -19.36 -8.69
N PHE A 75 15.49 -18.07 -8.48
CA PHE A 75 15.29 -17.51 -7.14
C PHE A 75 14.06 -18.12 -6.44
N VAL A 76 12.95 -18.24 -7.15
CA VAL A 76 11.71 -18.80 -6.60
C VAL A 76 11.89 -20.28 -6.26
N GLU A 77 12.56 -21.06 -7.10
CA GLU A 77 12.84 -22.48 -6.84
C GLU A 77 13.68 -22.69 -5.56
N GLU A 78 14.67 -21.84 -5.34
CA GLU A 78 15.57 -21.95 -4.18
C GLU A 78 14.92 -21.40 -2.90
N PHE A 79 14.30 -20.20 -2.96
CA PHE A 79 13.90 -19.46 -1.76
C PHE A 79 12.40 -19.44 -1.48
N VAL A 80 11.55 -19.43 -2.51
CA VAL A 80 10.08 -19.24 -2.37
C VAL A 80 9.31 -20.23 -3.25
N PRO A 81 9.50 -21.55 -3.09
CA PRO A 81 8.99 -22.57 -4.03
C PRO A 81 7.47 -22.57 -4.19
N ASN A 82 6.70 -22.07 -3.23
CA ASN A 82 5.26 -21.93 -3.30
C ASN A 82 4.79 -20.88 -4.34
N MET A 83 5.69 -20.06 -4.90
CA MET A 83 5.38 -19.09 -5.95
C MET A 83 5.72 -19.59 -7.36
N LYS A 84 6.33 -20.78 -7.50
CA LYS A 84 6.81 -21.30 -8.77
C LYS A 84 5.72 -21.35 -9.85
N ASP A 85 4.57 -21.92 -9.54
CA ASP A 85 3.48 -22.08 -10.50
C ASP A 85 2.71 -20.77 -10.80
N ARG A 86 3.02 -19.71 -10.02
CA ARG A 86 2.40 -18.39 -10.16
C ARG A 86 3.25 -17.42 -10.98
N LEU A 87 4.53 -17.74 -11.18
CA LEU A 87 5.48 -16.93 -11.96
C LEU A 87 5.34 -17.26 -13.45
N LEU A 88 4.92 -16.30 -14.24
CA LEU A 88 4.60 -16.48 -15.65
C LEU A 88 5.38 -15.47 -16.51
N HIS A 89 5.95 -15.94 -17.61
CA HIS A 89 6.48 -15.06 -18.64
C HIS A 89 5.32 -14.45 -19.45
N TYR A 90 5.38 -13.13 -19.65
CA TYR A 90 4.43 -12.41 -20.51
C TYR A 90 5.06 -12.19 -21.90
N PRO A 91 4.58 -12.89 -22.95
CA PRO A 91 5.16 -12.80 -24.29
C PRO A 91 4.50 -11.73 -25.18
N GLY A 92 3.56 -10.92 -24.66
CA GLY A 92 2.79 -9.95 -25.43
C GLY A 92 3.64 -8.77 -25.93
N GLU A 93 3.27 -8.22 -27.07
CA GLU A 93 3.92 -7.02 -27.64
C GLU A 93 3.50 -5.73 -26.94
N ARG A 94 2.27 -5.70 -26.37
CA ARG A 94 1.79 -4.54 -25.63
C ARG A 94 2.50 -4.47 -24.28
N PRO A 95 3.05 -3.30 -23.87
CA PRO A 95 3.66 -3.17 -22.57
C PRO A 95 2.73 -3.61 -21.44
N ILE A 96 3.25 -4.40 -20.51
CA ILE A 96 2.43 -5.02 -19.45
C ILE A 96 1.77 -3.98 -18.54
N PHE A 97 2.42 -2.85 -18.29
CA PHE A 97 1.86 -1.77 -17.47
C PHE A 97 0.68 -1.07 -18.16
N ASP A 98 0.75 -0.92 -19.49
CA ASP A 98 -0.37 -0.40 -20.30
C ASP A 98 -1.54 -1.38 -20.34
N LEU A 99 -1.26 -2.69 -20.38
CA LEU A 99 -2.29 -3.72 -20.40
C LEU A 99 -3.16 -3.68 -19.12
N TYR A 100 -2.53 -3.41 -17.99
CA TYR A 100 -3.21 -3.35 -16.68
C TYR A 100 -3.49 -1.93 -16.20
N ASN A 101 -3.33 -0.90 -17.06
CA ASN A 101 -3.54 0.51 -16.76
C ASN A 101 -2.70 1.04 -15.57
N VAL A 102 -1.56 0.39 -15.30
CA VAL A 102 -0.67 0.78 -14.18
C VAL A 102 -0.08 2.16 -14.43
N GLU A 103 0.33 2.45 -15.67
CA GLU A 103 0.89 3.75 -16.05
C GLU A 103 -0.12 4.88 -15.84
N GLU A 104 -1.39 4.67 -16.22
CA GLU A 104 -2.47 5.64 -15.98
C GLU A 104 -2.71 5.87 -14.47
N ASP A 105 -2.71 4.79 -13.67
CA ASP A 105 -2.87 4.89 -12.22
C ASP A 105 -1.68 5.64 -11.57
N LEU A 106 -0.46 5.47 -12.07
CA LEU A 106 0.72 6.22 -11.62
C LEU A 106 0.58 7.71 -11.95
N GLN A 107 0.16 8.05 -13.18
CA GLN A 107 -0.07 9.45 -13.57
C GLN A 107 -1.16 10.10 -12.69
N LYS A 108 -2.23 9.40 -12.40
CA LYS A 108 -3.27 9.86 -11.47
C LYS A 108 -2.73 10.06 -10.04
N ALA A 109 -1.82 9.19 -9.60
CA ALA A 109 -1.22 9.31 -8.27
C ALA A 109 -0.29 10.53 -8.12
N LEU A 110 0.14 11.17 -9.22
CA LEU A 110 0.92 12.42 -9.18
C LEU A 110 0.03 13.67 -9.05
N GLN A 111 -1.29 13.54 -9.25
CA GLN A 111 -2.21 14.67 -9.17
C GLN A 111 -2.60 14.94 -7.72
N THR A 112 -2.77 16.20 -7.35
CA THR A 112 -3.26 16.60 -6.01
C THR A 112 -4.72 16.21 -5.83
N ARG A 113 -5.54 16.25 -6.89
CA ARG A 113 -6.95 15.92 -6.85
C ARG A 113 -7.19 14.46 -7.25
N VAL A 114 -7.94 13.73 -6.41
CA VAL A 114 -8.34 12.34 -6.65
C VAL A 114 -9.87 12.25 -6.65
N ALA A 115 -10.45 11.85 -7.77
CA ALA A 115 -11.90 11.69 -7.89
C ALA A 115 -12.40 10.47 -7.14
N LEU A 116 -13.57 10.60 -6.51
CA LEU A 116 -14.34 9.52 -5.90
C LEU A 116 -15.43 9.04 -6.87
N LYS A 117 -15.81 7.78 -6.81
CA LYS A 117 -16.88 7.21 -7.65
C LYS A 117 -18.25 7.85 -7.37
N SER A 118 -18.47 8.30 -6.14
CA SER A 118 -19.65 9.04 -5.70
C SER A 118 -19.77 10.43 -6.34
N GLY A 119 -18.76 10.91 -7.06
CA GLY A 119 -18.70 12.26 -7.62
C GLY A 119 -18.02 13.28 -6.70
N GLY A 120 -17.67 12.90 -5.47
CA GLY A 120 -16.79 13.67 -4.60
C GLY A 120 -15.33 13.60 -5.05
N TYR A 121 -14.44 14.20 -4.29
CA TYR A 121 -13.01 14.16 -4.54
C TYR A 121 -12.19 14.39 -3.27
N LEU A 122 -10.95 13.93 -3.30
CA LEU A 122 -9.94 14.22 -2.30
C LEU A 122 -8.99 15.29 -2.83
N MET A 123 -8.55 16.19 -1.97
CA MET A 123 -7.37 17.03 -2.21
C MET A 123 -6.23 16.53 -1.32
N ILE A 124 -5.10 16.18 -1.94
CA ILE A 124 -3.94 15.62 -1.23
C ILE A 124 -2.75 16.55 -1.47
N ASP A 125 -2.33 17.23 -0.41
CA ASP A 125 -1.19 18.13 -0.44
C ASP A 125 -0.10 17.61 0.49
N GLN A 126 1.14 17.67 0.03
CA GLN A 126 2.32 17.25 0.79
C GLN A 126 3.24 18.45 1.00
N THR A 127 3.51 18.73 2.26
CA THR A 127 4.51 19.72 2.67
C THR A 127 5.76 19.01 3.19
N GLU A 128 6.78 19.77 3.56
CA GLU A 128 8.01 19.23 4.17
C GLU A 128 7.75 18.48 5.49
N ALA A 129 6.79 18.97 6.29
CA ALA A 129 6.53 18.45 7.64
C ALA A 129 5.37 17.43 7.72
N MET A 130 4.38 17.51 6.82
CA MET A 130 3.16 16.72 6.89
C MET A 130 2.46 16.61 5.54
N ALA A 131 1.56 15.64 5.42
CA ALA A 131 0.58 15.58 4.34
C ALA A 131 -0.81 15.95 4.87
N THR A 132 -1.60 16.65 4.05
CA THR A 132 -3.00 16.99 4.34
C THR A 132 -3.90 16.37 3.29
N ILE A 133 -5.04 15.87 3.73
CA ILE A 133 -6.05 15.25 2.87
C ILE A 133 -7.41 15.84 3.24
N ASP A 134 -8.02 16.52 2.30
CA ASP A 134 -9.35 17.12 2.45
C ASP A 134 -10.37 16.34 1.61
N VAL A 135 -11.51 16.01 2.20
CA VAL A 135 -12.59 15.24 1.56
C VAL A 135 -13.75 16.16 1.18
N ASN A 136 -14.08 16.15 -0.12
CA ASN A 136 -15.13 17.02 -0.67
C ASN A 136 -16.25 16.20 -1.32
N THR A 137 -17.51 16.59 -1.11
CA THR A 137 -18.69 15.95 -1.76
C THR A 137 -18.77 16.25 -3.26
N GLY A 138 -18.13 17.33 -3.73
CA GLY A 138 -18.28 17.80 -5.10
C GLY A 138 -19.72 18.25 -5.39
N SER A 139 -20.19 17.94 -6.59
CA SER A 139 -21.59 18.25 -7.03
C SER A 139 -22.58 17.11 -6.75
N TYR A 140 -22.19 16.10 -5.99
CA TYR A 140 -23.02 14.94 -5.72
C TYR A 140 -24.15 15.26 -4.73
N VAL A 141 -25.39 15.20 -5.23
CA VAL A 141 -26.65 15.39 -4.45
C VAL A 141 -27.52 14.15 -4.64
N GLY A 142 -27.02 12.98 -4.24
CA GLY A 142 -27.62 11.69 -4.61
C GLY A 142 -28.18 10.84 -3.47
N GLY A 143 -28.33 11.40 -2.27
CA GLY A 143 -28.90 10.67 -1.13
C GLY A 143 -30.34 11.10 -0.77
N ARG A 144 -31.03 10.27 0.01
CA ARG A 144 -32.34 10.64 0.60
C ARG A 144 -32.21 11.79 1.59
N SER A 145 -31.03 11.98 2.18
CA SER A 145 -30.66 13.08 3.05
C SER A 145 -29.23 13.54 2.74
N LEU A 146 -28.89 14.76 3.13
CA LEU A 146 -27.53 15.30 3.04
C LEU A 146 -26.57 14.44 3.88
N GLU A 147 -26.99 14.05 5.07
CA GLU A 147 -26.23 13.21 6.01
C GLU A 147 -25.86 11.85 5.38
N ASP A 148 -26.79 11.16 4.72
CA ASP A 148 -26.53 9.90 4.01
C ASP A 148 -25.49 10.08 2.90
N THR A 149 -25.52 11.20 2.21
CA THR A 149 -24.56 11.52 1.14
C THR A 149 -23.17 11.72 1.71
N VAL A 150 -23.06 12.51 2.79
CA VAL A 150 -21.80 12.75 3.51
C VAL A 150 -21.22 11.44 4.04
N PHE A 151 -22.03 10.64 4.72
CA PHE A 151 -21.60 9.35 5.25
C PHE A 151 -21.03 8.42 4.16
N LYS A 152 -21.75 8.27 3.03
CA LYS A 152 -21.30 7.44 1.91
C LYS A 152 -20.01 7.96 1.28
N THR A 153 -19.90 9.29 1.12
CA THR A 153 -18.68 9.91 0.58
C THR A 153 -17.49 9.68 1.51
N ASN A 154 -17.66 9.86 2.81
CA ASN A 154 -16.61 9.60 3.80
C ASN A 154 -16.21 8.12 3.86
N MET A 155 -17.18 7.20 3.78
CA MET A 155 -16.91 5.76 3.71
C MET A 155 -16.08 5.38 2.47
N GLU A 156 -16.43 5.91 1.29
CA GLU A 156 -15.65 5.72 0.08
C GLU A 156 -14.26 6.35 0.20
N ALA A 157 -14.18 7.55 0.78
CA ALA A 157 -12.93 8.24 0.99
C ALA A 157 -11.93 7.41 1.80
N THR A 158 -12.37 6.65 2.81
CA THR A 158 -11.48 5.79 3.62
C THR A 158 -10.70 4.78 2.77
N ASP A 159 -11.36 4.13 1.81
CA ASP A 159 -10.74 3.15 0.91
C ASP A 159 -9.73 3.82 -0.02
N VAL A 160 -10.15 4.96 -0.61
CA VAL A 160 -9.31 5.69 -1.57
C VAL A 160 -8.11 6.32 -0.87
N ILE A 161 -8.28 6.92 0.31
CA ILE A 161 -7.19 7.49 1.11
C ILE A 161 -6.16 6.40 1.44
N ALA A 162 -6.58 5.26 1.99
CA ALA A 162 -5.67 4.17 2.33
C ALA A 162 -4.89 3.66 1.10
N ARG A 163 -5.52 3.62 -0.08
CA ARG A 163 -4.85 3.30 -1.35
C ARG A 163 -3.85 4.38 -1.75
N GLN A 164 -4.20 5.67 -1.65
CA GLN A 164 -3.33 6.78 -2.03
C GLN A 164 -2.10 6.90 -1.12
N LEU A 165 -2.26 6.65 0.18
CA LEU A 165 -1.14 6.63 1.12
C LEU A 165 -0.05 5.62 0.69
N ARG A 166 -0.48 4.43 0.25
CA ARG A 166 0.44 3.39 -0.24
C ARG A 166 1.05 3.75 -1.61
N LEU A 167 0.21 4.16 -2.57
CA LEU A 167 0.66 4.49 -3.93
C LEU A 167 1.68 5.62 -3.95
N ARG A 168 1.47 6.65 -3.13
CA ARG A 168 2.34 7.83 -3.02
C ARG A 168 3.46 7.64 -2.01
N ASN A 169 3.50 6.50 -1.31
CA ASN A 169 4.43 6.24 -0.20
C ASN A 169 4.45 7.36 0.84
N LEU A 170 3.27 7.87 1.20
CA LEU A 170 3.12 8.94 2.19
C LEU A 170 3.35 8.38 3.60
N GLY A 171 4.21 9.05 4.35
CA GLY A 171 4.54 8.71 5.73
C GLY A 171 4.67 9.94 6.62
N GLY A 172 4.97 9.74 7.89
CA GLY A 172 5.06 10.80 8.88
C GLY A 172 3.69 11.23 9.41
N ILE A 173 3.48 12.54 9.58
CA ILE A 173 2.23 13.11 10.06
C ILE A 173 1.29 13.32 8.87
N ILE A 174 0.10 12.75 8.96
CA ILE A 174 -0.95 12.88 7.94
C ILE A 174 -2.20 13.40 8.64
N ILE A 175 -2.71 14.55 8.21
CA ILE A 175 -3.95 15.15 8.70
C ILE A 175 -5.02 14.88 7.65
N ILE A 176 -6.13 14.31 8.09
CA ILE A 176 -7.27 14.01 7.21
C ILE A 176 -8.48 14.74 7.74
N ASP A 177 -9.07 15.58 6.88
CA ASP A 177 -10.30 16.30 7.15
C ASP A 177 -11.47 15.61 6.42
N PHE A 178 -12.28 14.88 7.19
CA PHE A 178 -13.50 14.26 6.69
C PHE A 178 -14.65 15.27 6.73
N ILE A 179 -15.61 15.13 5.83
CA ILE A 179 -16.80 15.96 5.82
C ILE A 179 -17.54 15.76 7.14
N ASP A 180 -17.97 16.87 7.75
CA ASP A 180 -18.68 16.85 9.04
C ASP A 180 -19.93 15.97 9.01
N MET A 181 -20.06 15.09 9.99
CA MET A 181 -21.20 14.20 10.20
C MET A 181 -21.89 14.52 11.53
N GLN A 182 -23.20 14.65 11.50
CA GLN A 182 -23.99 14.96 12.70
C GLN A 182 -24.09 13.72 13.62
N GLU A 183 -24.32 12.54 13.03
CA GLU A 183 -24.51 11.30 13.79
C GLU A 183 -23.19 10.74 14.31
N ALA A 184 -23.12 10.50 15.62
CA ALA A 184 -21.95 9.90 16.27
C ALA A 184 -21.67 8.49 15.76
N GLN A 185 -22.70 7.74 15.42
CA GLN A 185 -22.57 6.39 14.89
C GLN A 185 -21.87 6.39 13.52
N HIS A 186 -22.22 7.32 12.62
CA HIS A 186 -21.57 7.48 11.31
C HIS A 186 -20.06 7.77 11.46
N ARG A 187 -19.70 8.67 12.38
CA ARG A 187 -18.28 8.98 12.66
C ARG A 187 -17.52 7.74 13.13
N GLU A 188 -18.13 6.94 14.01
CA GLU A 188 -17.51 5.72 14.51
C GLU A 188 -17.34 4.66 13.41
N GLU A 189 -18.33 4.50 12.54
CA GLU A 189 -18.27 3.56 11.41
C GLU A 189 -17.21 3.94 10.39
N VAL A 190 -17.09 5.23 10.04
CA VAL A 190 -16.04 5.74 9.15
C VAL A 190 -14.65 5.47 9.75
N MET A 191 -14.47 5.74 11.05
CA MET A 191 -13.20 5.46 11.73
C MET A 191 -12.85 3.97 11.72
N LYS A 192 -13.79 3.10 12.05
CA LYS A 192 -13.59 1.64 12.01
C LYS A 192 -13.26 1.12 10.61
N GLN A 193 -13.93 1.67 9.59
CA GLN A 193 -13.64 1.33 8.20
C GLN A 193 -12.23 1.77 7.83
N PHE A 194 -11.85 2.99 8.18
CA PHE A 194 -10.52 3.51 7.89
C PHE A 194 -9.41 2.69 8.56
N GLU A 195 -9.56 2.34 9.84
CA GLU A 195 -8.65 1.44 10.54
C GLU A 195 -8.47 0.11 9.80
N ARG A 196 -9.58 -0.49 9.35
CA ARG A 196 -9.57 -1.75 8.59
C ARG A 196 -8.84 -1.62 7.25
N MET A 197 -8.99 -0.48 6.56
CA MET A 197 -8.30 -0.26 5.28
C MET A 197 -6.80 -0.06 5.47
N LEU A 198 -6.39 0.62 6.54
CA LEU A 198 -4.98 0.79 6.89
C LEU A 198 -4.32 -0.51 7.37
N GLU A 199 -5.07 -1.45 7.95
CA GLU A 199 -4.54 -2.76 8.32
C GLU A 199 -4.06 -3.59 7.13
N ARG A 200 -4.48 -3.25 5.91
CA ARG A 200 -4.00 -3.90 4.66
C ARG A 200 -2.58 -3.49 4.30
N ASP A 201 -2.06 -2.42 4.88
CA ASP A 201 -0.69 -1.96 4.68
C ASP A 201 0.29 -2.63 5.65
N HIS A 202 1.54 -2.78 5.21
CA HIS A 202 2.64 -3.24 6.06
C HIS A 202 3.13 -2.15 7.02
N ALA A 203 2.87 -0.88 6.71
CA ALA A 203 3.28 0.26 7.53
C ALA A 203 2.57 0.27 8.90
N LYS A 204 3.32 0.63 9.94
CA LYS A 204 2.76 0.84 11.28
C LYS A 204 2.08 2.19 11.30
N THR A 205 0.76 2.19 11.44
CA THR A 205 -0.04 3.41 11.54
C THR A 205 -0.67 3.53 12.93
N LYS A 206 -0.83 4.76 13.41
CA LYS A 206 -1.60 5.10 14.60
C LYS A 206 -2.58 6.19 14.21
N ILE A 207 -3.86 5.96 14.45
CA ILE A 207 -4.91 6.96 14.24
C ILE A 207 -5.18 7.65 15.57
N THR A 208 -5.32 8.98 15.52
CA THR A 208 -5.70 9.80 16.67
C THR A 208 -6.79 10.75 16.20
N PRO A 209 -8.05 10.59 16.64
CA PRO A 209 -9.09 11.56 16.35
C PRO A 209 -8.76 12.90 17.03
N VAL A 210 -8.88 13.98 16.26
CA VAL A 210 -8.66 15.35 16.72
C VAL A 210 -9.97 16.09 16.64
N SER A 211 -10.41 16.74 17.74
CA SER A 211 -11.60 17.57 17.71
C SER A 211 -11.27 18.98 17.19
N TYR A 212 -12.21 19.57 16.46
CA TYR A 212 -12.09 20.91 15.87
C TYR A 212 -11.73 22.02 16.89
N THR A 213 -12.11 21.85 18.16
CA THR A 213 -11.76 22.76 19.26
C THR A 213 -10.27 22.85 19.55
N HIS A 214 -9.50 21.77 19.28
CA HIS A 214 -8.04 21.77 19.48
C HIS A 214 -7.29 22.47 18.34
N LEU A 215 -7.77 22.41 17.10
CA LEU A 215 -7.14 23.09 15.95
C LEU A 215 -7.37 24.61 16.01
N ARG A 216 -8.56 25.07 16.38
CA ARG A 216 -8.86 26.50 16.52
C ARG A 216 -8.09 27.22 17.61
N ALA A 217 -7.66 26.54 18.67
CA ALA A 217 -6.88 27.16 19.74
C ALA A 217 -5.47 27.63 19.28
N HIS A 218 -4.98 27.13 18.13
CA HIS A 218 -3.71 27.55 17.54
C HIS A 218 -3.85 28.68 16.49
N GLU A 219 -5.02 28.87 15.89
CA GLU A 219 -5.26 29.94 14.90
C GLU A 219 -5.51 31.33 15.50
N THR A 220 -5.87 31.44 16.76
CA THR A 220 -6.22 32.72 17.40
C THR A 220 -5.04 33.50 17.98
N ARG A 221 -3.79 33.12 17.71
CA ARG A 221 -2.58 33.84 18.14
C ARG A 221 -1.88 34.64 17.04
N GLY A 222 -2.61 35.07 16.02
CA GLY A 222 -2.09 35.88 14.93
C GLY A 222 -2.94 37.12 14.65
N ASN A 223 -3.02 38.06 15.58
CA ASN A 223 -3.36 39.48 15.34
C ASN A 223 -2.61 40.33 16.36
#